data_41ece95b217ccf7c729e889f8ebe55f4
#
_entry.id   41ece95b217ccf7c729e889f8ebe55f4
#
_cell.length_a   1.000
_cell.length_b   1.000
_cell.length_c   1.000
_cell.angle_alpha   90.00
_cell.angle_beta   90.00
_cell.angle_gamma   90.00
#
_symmetry.space_group_name_H-M   'P 1'
#
loop_
_entity.id
_entity.type
_entity.pdbx_description
1 polymer ?
#
loop_
_entity_poly.entity_id
_entity_poly.type
_entity_poly.pdbx_seq_one_letter_code
_entity_poly.pdbx_strand_id
1 'polypeptide(L)'
;IASTPYTLYFTPQVFVVSESGASVYSASKIAREEFPNEDVTVRGAVSIGRRLMDPLAELVKIDPKSIGVGQYQHDVNQTRLAESLQQTVESVVNHVGVDVNTASKHILTYISGLGPTLAQNIVNYRSENGPFKSRKDLMKVPKMGAKTFEQAAGFLRVTNSDMPLDNSAVHPESYPIVERMAKDMGCEVSDLMSDASLREK
;
A
#
# COMPACT_ATOMS: atom_id res chain seq x y z
N ILE A 1 38.82 28.93 -24.07
CA ILE A 1 38.70 28.13 -22.83
C ILE A 1 37.54 27.19 -23.08
N ALA A 2 37.85 25.94 -23.45
CA ALA A 2 36.85 24.91 -23.71
C ALA A 2 36.33 24.41 -22.35
N SER A 3 35.02 24.56 -22.15
CA SER A 3 34.29 23.94 -21.02
C SER A 3 34.18 22.45 -21.24
N THR A 4 34.90 21.67 -20.46
CA THR A 4 34.82 20.22 -20.42
C THR A 4 33.36 19.83 -19.98
N PRO A 5 32.64 19.05 -20.76
CA PRO A 5 31.32 18.58 -20.31
C PRO A 5 31.55 17.63 -19.13
N TYR A 6 30.95 17.95 -17.97
CA TYR A 6 30.87 17.04 -16.83
C TYR A 6 30.04 15.83 -17.27
N THR A 7 30.70 14.76 -17.65
CA THR A 7 30.05 13.45 -17.82
C THR A 7 29.74 12.94 -16.42
N LEU A 8 28.50 13.08 -16.00
CA LEU A 8 28.00 12.41 -14.81
C LEU A 8 28.05 10.90 -15.08
N TYR A 9 29.08 10.25 -14.54
CA TYR A 9 29.15 8.78 -14.51
C TYR A 9 28.04 8.29 -13.57
N PHE A 10 26.89 8.00 -14.15
CA PHE A 10 25.81 7.35 -13.44
C PHE A 10 26.20 5.87 -13.29
N THR A 11 26.68 5.48 -12.12
CA THR A 11 26.92 4.07 -11.81
C THR A 11 25.54 3.45 -11.50
N PRO A 12 24.98 2.60 -12.38
CA PRO A 12 23.68 2.00 -12.13
C PRO A 12 23.77 1.11 -10.88
N GLN A 13 22.82 1.28 -9.97
CA GLN A 13 22.68 0.36 -8.85
C GLN A 13 21.98 -0.90 -9.32
N VAL A 14 22.50 -2.06 -8.93
CA VAL A 14 21.93 -3.37 -9.26
C VAL A 14 21.23 -3.94 -8.03
N PHE A 15 19.98 -4.35 -8.19
CA PHE A 15 19.19 -4.99 -7.14
C PHE A 15 18.74 -6.38 -7.58
N VAL A 16 18.76 -7.33 -6.66
CA VAL A 16 18.21 -8.67 -6.88
C VAL A 16 16.81 -8.72 -6.29
N VAL A 17 15.83 -9.03 -7.12
CA VAL A 17 14.41 -9.07 -6.73
C VAL A 17 13.88 -10.48 -6.99
N SER A 18 13.11 -11.02 -6.04
CA SER A 18 12.47 -12.34 -6.19
C SER A 18 11.46 -12.32 -7.34
N GLU A 19 11.55 -13.31 -8.23
CA GLU A 19 10.59 -13.52 -9.31
C GLU A 19 9.44 -14.49 -8.95
N SER A 20 9.41 -15.00 -7.72
CA SER A 20 8.41 -15.99 -7.29
C SER A 20 6.98 -15.56 -7.64
N GLY A 21 6.24 -16.40 -8.36
CA GLY A 21 4.88 -16.13 -8.82
C GLY A 21 4.74 -15.11 -9.96
N ALA A 22 5.83 -14.55 -10.51
CA ALA A 22 5.74 -13.58 -11.62
C ALA A 22 5.11 -14.19 -12.88
N SER A 23 5.38 -15.45 -13.18
CA SER A 23 4.73 -16.17 -14.28
C SER A 23 3.23 -16.34 -14.08
N VAL A 24 2.80 -16.63 -12.85
CA VAL A 24 1.37 -16.71 -12.49
C VAL A 24 0.69 -15.36 -12.67
N TYR A 25 1.31 -14.28 -12.18
CA TYR A 25 0.80 -12.93 -12.40
C TYR A 25 0.69 -12.60 -13.89
N SER A 26 1.74 -12.81 -14.68
CA SER A 26 1.79 -12.42 -16.09
C SER A 26 0.67 -13.06 -16.94
N ALA A 27 0.25 -14.27 -16.61
CA ALA A 27 -0.84 -14.98 -17.24
C ALA A 27 -2.23 -14.63 -16.66
N SER A 28 -2.28 -13.91 -15.54
CA SER A 28 -3.53 -13.61 -14.82
C SER A 28 -4.43 -12.63 -15.57
N LYS A 29 -5.72 -12.60 -15.14
CA LYS A 29 -6.66 -11.58 -15.61
C LYS A 29 -6.22 -10.18 -15.20
N ILE A 30 -5.66 -10.02 -14.00
CA ILE A 30 -5.17 -8.73 -13.46
C ILE A 30 -4.10 -8.16 -14.38
N ALA A 31 -3.10 -8.97 -14.77
CA ALA A 31 -2.02 -8.52 -15.65
C ALA A 31 -2.53 -8.14 -17.05
N ARG A 32 -3.55 -8.84 -17.56
CA ARG A 32 -4.19 -8.48 -18.85
C ARG A 32 -4.98 -7.17 -18.76
N GLU A 33 -5.60 -6.88 -17.63
CA GLU A 33 -6.29 -5.60 -17.41
C GLU A 33 -5.30 -4.44 -17.26
N GLU A 34 -4.17 -4.65 -16.56
CA GLU A 34 -3.13 -3.63 -16.37
C GLU A 34 -2.34 -3.34 -17.65
N PHE A 35 -2.07 -4.37 -18.45
CA PHE A 35 -1.24 -4.30 -19.67
C PHE A 35 -1.89 -5.07 -20.82
N PRO A 36 -2.99 -4.56 -21.40
CA PRO A 36 -3.75 -5.29 -22.41
C PRO A 36 -2.96 -5.56 -23.69
N ASN A 37 -2.01 -4.68 -24.04
CA ASN A 37 -1.25 -4.73 -25.30
C ASN A 37 0.13 -5.38 -25.16
N GLU A 38 0.53 -5.75 -23.91
CA GLU A 38 1.85 -6.32 -23.65
C GLU A 38 1.78 -7.86 -23.60
N ASP A 39 2.88 -8.51 -23.94
CA ASP A 39 3.01 -9.96 -23.82
C ASP A 39 3.26 -10.41 -22.36
N VAL A 40 3.22 -11.72 -22.14
CA VAL A 40 3.40 -12.29 -20.79
C VAL A 40 4.79 -12.02 -20.23
N THR A 41 5.81 -11.91 -21.07
CA THR A 41 7.20 -11.68 -20.67
C THR A 41 7.34 -10.26 -20.13
N VAL A 42 6.81 -9.28 -20.86
CA VAL A 42 6.83 -7.86 -20.45
C VAL A 42 6.02 -7.68 -19.18
N ARG A 43 4.82 -8.26 -19.07
CA ARG A 43 4.00 -8.21 -17.85
C ARG A 43 4.76 -8.75 -16.64
N GLY A 44 5.45 -9.89 -16.80
CA GLY A 44 6.28 -10.49 -15.74
C GLY A 44 7.43 -9.58 -15.32
N ALA A 45 8.18 -9.03 -16.29
CA ALA A 45 9.31 -8.14 -16.05
C ALA A 45 8.89 -6.85 -15.32
N VAL A 46 7.77 -6.24 -15.72
CA VAL A 46 7.22 -5.05 -15.05
C VAL A 46 6.83 -5.37 -13.60
N SER A 47 6.18 -6.52 -13.35
CA SER A 47 5.83 -6.93 -11.99
C SER A 47 7.05 -7.10 -11.11
N ILE A 48 8.11 -7.75 -11.61
CA ILE A 48 9.37 -7.92 -10.87
C ILE A 48 10.00 -6.55 -10.56
N GLY A 49 10.04 -5.64 -11.53
CA GLY A 49 10.56 -4.29 -11.32
C GLY A 49 9.76 -3.50 -10.27
N ARG A 50 8.42 -3.60 -10.29
CA ARG A 50 7.54 -2.94 -9.31
C ARG A 50 7.71 -3.46 -7.89
N ARG A 51 8.11 -4.73 -7.71
CA ARG A 51 8.39 -5.29 -6.37
C ARG A 51 9.56 -4.60 -5.67
N LEU A 52 10.49 -4.00 -6.41
CA LEU A 52 11.53 -3.18 -5.82
C LEU A 52 10.97 -1.90 -5.20
N MET A 53 9.89 -1.36 -5.77
CA MET A 53 9.25 -0.12 -5.30
C MET A 53 8.27 -0.40 -4.16
N ASP A 54 7.38 -1.38 -4.35
CA ASP A 54 6.37 -1.79 -3.37
C ASP A 54 6.08 -3.30 -3.55
N PRO A 55 6.80 -4.16 -2.80
CA PRO A 55 6.63 -5.61 -2.91
C PRO A 55 5.21 -6.06 -2.51
N LEU A 56 4.62 -5.43 -1.50
CA LEU A 56 3.30 -5.82 -1.00
C LEU A 56 2.21 -5.54 -2.02
N ALA A 57 2.22 -4.36 -2.65
CA ALA A 57 1.25 -3.98 -3.68
C ALA A 57 1.27 -4.92 -4.90
N GLU A 58 2.42 -5.51 -5.23
CA GLU A 58 2.52 -6.48 -6.32
C GLU A 58 2.17 -7.91 -5.87
N LEU A 59 2.64 -8.35 -4.72
CA LEU A 59 2.44 -9.72 -4.24
C LEU A 59 0.97 -10.03 -3.92
N VAL A 60 0.19 -9.06 -3.46
CA VAL A 60 -1.25 -9.24 -3.20
C VAL A 60 -2.08 -9.54 -4.46
N LYS A 61 -1.52 -9.34 -5.65
CA LYS A 61 -2.15 -9.68 -6.95
C LYS A 61 -2.04 -11.16 -7.30
N ILE A 62 -1.27 -11.93 -6.54
CA ILE A 62 -0.97 -13.33 -6.77
C ILE A 62 -1.59 -14.17 -5.65
N ASP A 63 -2.23 -15.28 -5.99
CA ASP A 63 -2.67 -16.24 -4.98
C ASP A 63 -1.46 -16.74 -4.17
N PRO A 64 -1.44 -16.56 -2.84
CA PRO A 64 -0.30 -16.96 -2.00
C PRO A 64 0.10 -18.43 -2.17
N LYS A 65 -0.85 -19.33 -2.44
CA LYS A 65 -0.56 -20.74 -2.72
C LYS A 65 0.30 -20.95 -3.96
N SER A 66 0.20 -20.05 -4.93
CA SER A 66 0.99 -20.10 -6.18
C SER A 66 2.44 -19.67 -6.00
N ILE A 67 2.77 -18.98 -4.90
CA ILE A 67 4.14 -18.58 -4.58
C ILE A 67 4.90 -19.71 -3.88
N GLY A 68 4.18 -20.64 -3.23
CA GLY A 68 4.72 -21.69 -2.38
C GLY A 68 4.92 -21.20 -0.94
N VAL A 69 4.10 -21.73 -0.03
CA VAL A 69 4.07 -21.33 1.38
C VAL A 69 4.67 -22.37 2.32
N GLY A 70 4.94 -23.58 1.82
CA GLY A 70 5.55 -24.64 2.60
C GLY A 70 5.68 -25.94 1.83
N GLN A 71 6.64 -26.78 2.26
CA GLN A 71 6.93 -28.07 1.63
C GLN A 71 5.70 -29.01 1.60
N TYR A 72 4.90 -28.98 2.67
CA TYR A 72 3.72 -29.84 2.83
C TYR A 72 2.40 -29.13 2.56
N GLN A 73 2.41 -28.05 1.79
CA GLN A 73 1.18 -27.27 1.53
C GLN A 73 0.07 -28.11 0.86
N HIS A 74 0.41 -29.16 0.12
CA HIS A 74 -0.55 -30.05 -0.56
C HIS A 74 -1.14 -31.13 0.37
N ASP A 75 -0.50 -31.39 1.52
CA ASP A 75 -0.90 -32.44 2.46
C ASP A 75 -1.90 -31.92 3.51
N VAL A 76 -2.11 -30.61 3.58
CA VAL A 76 -3.04 -29.98 4.52
C VAL A 76 -4.40 -29.71 3.86
N ASN A 77 -5.43 -29.42 4.68
CA ASN A 77 -6.74 -29.03 4.18
C ASN A 77 -6.66 -27.74 3.38
N GLN A 78 -6.95 -27.81 2.07
CA GLN A 78 -6.76 -26.70 1.13
C GLN A 78 -7.70 -25.52 1.39
N THR A 79 -8.90 -25.75 1.92
CA THR A 79 -9.83 -24.69 2.29
C THR A 79 -9.30 -23.90 3.48
N ARG A 80 -8.90 -24.58 4.53
CA ARG A 80 -8.30 -23.95 5.73
C ARG A 80 -7.00 -23.22 5.39
N LEU A 81 -6.17 -23.80 4.53
CA LEU A 81 -4.95 -23.12 4.06
C LEU A 81 -5.28 -21.81 3.35
N ALA A 82 -6.23 -21.82 2.43
CA ALA A 82 -6.63 -20.62 1.72
C ALA A 82 -7.16 -19.53 2.66
N GLU A 83 -8.04 -19.91 3.61
CA GLU A 83 -8.58 -18.98 4.62
C GLU A 83 -7.47 -18.39 5.50
N SER A 84 -6.56 -19.20 6.00
CA SER A 84 -5.44 -18.77 6.84
C SER A 84 -4.49 -17.82 6.09
N LEU A 85 -4.19 -18.13 4.82
CA LEU A 85 -3.36 -17.28 3.98
C LEU A 85 -4.04 -15.94 3.69
N GLN A 86 -5.33 -15.95 3.38
CA GLN A 86 -6.12 -14.74 3.18
C GLN A 86 -6.09 -13.84 4.42
N GLN A 87 -6.35 -14.40 5.61
CA GLN A 87 -6.30 -13.69 6.88
C GLN A 87 -4.89 -13.13 7.17
N THR A 88 -3.85 -13.88 6.83
CA THR A 88 -2.45 -13.42 6.99
C THR A 88 -2.17 -12.22 6.08
N VAL A 89 -2.56 -12.28 4.82
CA VAL A 89 -2.39 -11.15 3.88
C VAL A 89 -3.14 -9.91 4.36
N GLU A 90 -4.41 -10.07 4.76
CA GLU A 90 -5.22 -8.98 5.31
C GLU A 90 -4.55 -8.36 6.56
N SER A 91 -4.09 -9.20 7.48
CA SER A 91 -3.38 -8.73 8.69
C SER A 91 -2.12 -7.94 8.35
N VAL A 92 -1.29 -8.43 7.43
CA VAL A 92 -0.05 -7.74 7.01
C VAL A 92 -0.36 -6.42 6.32
N VAL A 93 -1.30 -6.41 5.37
CA VAL A 93 -1.69 -5.18 4.65
C VAL A 93 -2.21 -4.12 5.61
N ASN A 94 -3.07 -4.49 6.57
CA ASN A 94 -3.59 -3.57 7.56
C ASN A 94 -2.50 -3.09 8.54
N HIS A 95 -1.57 -3.97 8.94
CA HIS A 95 -0.45 -3.59 9.82
C HIS A 95 0.50 -2.58 9.16
N VAL A 96 0.88 -2.81 7.92
CA VAL A 96 1.74 -1.89 7.15
C VAL A 96 1.02 -0.58 6.84
N GLY A 97 -0.25 -0.68 6.49
CA GLY A 97 -1.06 0.44 5.99
C GLY A 97 -0.78 0.74 4.51
N VAL A 98 -1.71 1.42 3.87
CA VAL A 98 -1.70 1.62 2.41
C VAL A 98 -1.89 3.08 2.06
N ASP A 99 -1.02 3.66 1.22
CA ASP A 99 -1.20 5.02 0.70
C ASP A 99 -2.31 5.03 -0.35
N VAL A 100 -3.38 5.79 -0.10
CA VAL A 100 -4.56 5.87 -0.97
C VAL A 100 -4.27 6.50 -2.33
N ASN A 101 -3.21 7.31 -2.42
CA ASN A 101 -2.85 8.02 -3.63
C ASN A 101 -2.07 7.14 -4.63
N THR A 102 -1.37 6.12 -4.15
CA THR A 102 -0.57 5.21 -4.97
C THR A 102 -1.16 3.80 -5.09
N ALA A 103 -1.99 3.40 -4.14
CA ALA A 103 -2.55 2.06 -4.04
C ALA A 103 -3.33 1.62 -5.27
N SER A 104 -3.17 0.37 -5.68
CA SER A 104 -4.06 -0.28 -6.66
C SER A 104 -5.39 -0.67 -6.03
N LYS A 105 -6.42 -0.89 -6.85
CA LYS A 105 -7.70 -1.44 -6.38
C LYS A 105 -7.52 -2.77 -5.63
N HIS A 106 -6.51 -3.55 -6.02
CA HIS A 106 -6.29 -4.90 -5.49
C HIS A 106 -5.82 -4.86 -4.03
N ILE A 107 -4.81 -4.03 -3.70
CA ILE A 107 -4.35 -3.91 -2.31
C ILE A 107 -5.43 -3.27 -1.41
N LEU A 108 -6.19 -2.31 -1.93
CA LEU A 108 -7.26 -1.65 -1.19
C LEU A 108 -8.36 -2.62 -0.76
N THR A 109 -8.61 -3.72 -1.49
CA THR A 109 -9.61 -4.73 -1.08
C THR A 109 -9.24 -5.50 0.18
N TYR A 110 -7.97 -5.50 0.58
CA TYR A 110 -7.49 -6.11 1.82
C TYR A 110 -7.59 -5.20 3.03
N ILE A 111 -7.93 -3.92 2.83
CA ILE A 111 -8.14 -2.98 3.94
C ILE A 111 -9.48 -3.28 4.62
N SER A 112 -9.44 -3.39 5.95
CA SER A 112 -10.62 -3.61 6.78
C SER A 112 -11.71 -2.58 6.49
N GLY A 113 -12.92 -3.04 6.22
CA GLY A 113 -14.05 -2.18 5.87
C GLY A 113 -14.14 -1.79 4.39
N LEU A 114 -13.13 -2.04 3.55
CA LEU A 114 -13.18 -1.76 2.13
C LEU A 114 -13.48 -3.03 1.33
N GLY A 115 -14.64 -3.05 0.67
CA GLY A 115 -14.92 -4.08 -0.31
C GLY A 115 -14.44 -3.68 -1.73
N PRO A 116 -14.52 -4.62 -2.71
CA PRO A 116 -14.06 -4.37 -4.09
C PRO A 116 -14.69 -3.12 -4.74
N THR A 117 -15.95 -2.85 -4.45
CA THR A 117 -16.66 -1.67 -4.98
C THR A 117 -16.07 -0.37 -4.45
N LEU A 118 -15.79 -0.28 -3.14
CA LEU A 118 -15.20 0.91 -2.55
C LEU A 118 -13.75 1.09 -2.98
N ALA A 119 -12.98 0.02 -3.06
CA ALA A 119 -11.61 0.06 -3.59
C ALA A 119 -11.58 0.64 -5.01
N GLN A 120 -12.51 0.24 -5.88
CA GLN A 120 -12.64 0.80 -7.22
C GLN A 120 -13.07 2.28 -7.18
N ASN A 121 -14.03 2.64 -6.31
CA ASN A 121 -14.49 4.02 -6.17
C ASN A 121 -13.38 4.96 -5.70
N ILE A 122 -12.51 4.53 -4.79
CA ILE A 122 -11.33 5.30 -4.34
C ILE A 122 -10.41 5.59 -5.54
N VAL A 123 -10.10 4.55 -6.34
CA VAL A 123 -9.24 4.70 -7.53
C VAL A 123 -9.88 5.65 -8.55
N ASN A 124 -11.16 5.49 -8.84
CA ASN A 124 -11.89 6.35 -9.78
C ASN A 124 -11.91 7.80 -9.28
N TYR A 125 -12.25 8.00 -8.00
CA TYR A 125 -12.34 9.34 -7.41
C TYR A 125 -11.01 10.10 -7.54
N ARG A 126 -9.87 9.48 -7.21
CA ARG A 126 -8.57 10.13 -7.34
C ARG A 126 -8.17 10.40 -8.79
N SER A 127 -8.62 9.55 -9.72
CA SER A 127 -8.35 9.78 -11.16
C SER A 127 -9.14 10.96 -11.72
N GLU A 128 -10.33 11.21 -11.21
CA GLU A 128 -11.23 12.27 -11.64
C GLU A 128 -10.98 13.61 -10.92
N ASN A 129 -10.66 13.56 -9.62
CA ASN A 129 -10.57 14.72 -8.74
C ASN A 129 -9.14 15.07 -8.29
N GLY A 130 -8.15 14.24 -8.68
CA GLY A 130 -6.79 14.37 -8.22
C GLY A 130 -6.52 13.66 -6.89
N PRO A 131 -5.29 13.73 -6.37
CA PRO A 131 -4.89 13.04 -5.16
C PRO A 131 -5.63 13.56 -3.91
N PHE A 132 -5.88 12.66 -2.98
CA PHE A 132 -6.39 12.99 -1.65
C PHE A 132 -5.35 13.83 -0.89
N LYS A 133 -5.80 14.91 -0.27
CA LYS A 133 -4.96 15.82 0.54
C LYS A 133 -5.04 15.49 2.03
N SER A 134 -6.08 14.77 2.44
CA SER A 134 -6.27 14.34 3.82
C SER A 134 -7.06 13.04 3.89
N ARG A 135 -6.98 12.32 5.03
CA ARG A 135 -7.85 11.17 5.28
C ARG A 135 -9.33 11.55 5.24
N LYS A 136 -9.69 12.75 5.67
CA LYS A 136 -11.09 13.23 5.64
C LYS A 136 -11.64 13.31 4.22
N ASP A 137 -10.81 13.52 3.22
CA ASP A 137 -11.26 13.56 1.82
C ASP A 137 -11.84 12.24 1.34
N LEU A 138 -11.47 11.12 1.97
CA LEU A 138 -12.07 9.81 1.69
C LEU A 138 -13.59 9.78 1.90
N MET A 139 -14.13 10.62 2.78
CA MET A 139 -15.58 10.77 2.95
C MET A 139 -16.31 11.30 1.72
N LYS A 140 -15.59 11.89 0.75
CA LYS A 140 -16.14 12.37 -0.51
C LYS A 140 -16.29 11.26 -1.55
N VAL A 141 -15.67 10.08 -1.30
CA VAL A 141 -15.74 8.94 -2.21
C VAL A 141 -17.15 8.35 -2.20
N PRO A 142 -17.74 8.09 -3.38
CA PRO A 142 -19.07 7.47 -3.47
C PRO A 142 -19.16 6.16 -2.69
N LYS A 143 -20.20 6.00 -1.90
CA LYS A 143 -20.47 4.87 -0.99
C LYS A 143 -19.53 4.75 0.22
N MET A 144 -18.66 5.72 0.47
CA MET A 144 -17.91 5.80 1.71
C MET A 144 -18.81 6.36 2.81
N GLY A 145 -19.36 5.47 3.63
CA GLY A 145 -20.15 5.88 4.79
C GLY A 145 -19.26 6.15 6.03
N ALA A 146 -19.79 6.86 7.01
CA ALA A 146 -19.08 7.19 8.25
C ALA A 146 -18.51 5.94 8.95
N LYS A 147 -19.34 4.88 9.09
CA LYS A 147 -18.89 3.62 9.70
C LYS A 147 -17.77 2.93 8.93
N THR A 148 -17.83 2.95 7.59
CA THR A 148 -16.78 2.36 6.75
C THR A 148 -15.50 3.16 6.84
N PHE A 149 -15.61 4.49 6.83
CA PHE A 149 -14.46 5.38 7.03
C PHE A 149 -13.80 5.12 8.39
N GLU A 150 -14.57 5.06 9.48
CA GLU A 150 -14.08 4.75 10.81
C GLU A 150 -13.32 3.41 10.85
N GLN A 151 -13.84 2.37 10.20
CA GLN A 151 -13.16 1.07 10.14
C GLN A 151 -11.87 1.08 9.33
N ALA A 152 -11.80 1.84 8.24
CA ALA A 152 -10.68 1.82 7.30
C ALA A 152 -9.61 2.87 7.59
N ALA A 153 -9.97 4.00 8.21
CA ALA A 153 -9.13 5.20 8.32
C ALA A 153 -7.77 4.95 8.99
N GLY A 154 -7.72 4.06 9.99
CA GLY A 154 -6.46 3.71 10.68
C GLY A 154 -5.45 2.97 9.80
N PHE A 155 -5.88 2.37 8.71
CA PHE A 155 -5.06 1.57 7.80
C PHE A 155 -4.72 2.28 6.49
N LEU A 156 -5.37 3.41 6.22
CA LEU A 156 -5.12 4.21 5.04
C LEU A 156 -4.17 5.37 5.36
N ARG A 157 -3.26 5.67 4.45
CA ARG A 157 -2.25 6.72 4.58
C ARG A 157 -2.46 7.77 3.49
N VAL A 158 -2.13 9.02 3.82
CA VAL A 158 -2.02 10.12 2.87
C VAL A 158 -0.66 10.77 3.09
N THR A 159 0.33 10.37 2.29
CA THR A 159 1.75 10.73 2.51
C THR A 159 2.01 12.23 2.44
N ASN A 160 1.29 12.96 1.58
CA ASN A 160 1.46 14.40 1.38
C ASN A 160 0.29 15.21 1.99
N SER A 161 -0.20 14.79 3.16
CA SER A 161 -1.23 15.53 3.90
C SER A 161 -0.64 16.69 4.69
N ASP A 162 -1.41 17.77 4.84
CA ASP A 162 -1.09 18.88 5.75
C ASP A 162 -1.14 18.44 7.24
N MET A 163 -1.86 17.35 7.54
CA MET A 163 -1.91 16.72 8.86
C MET A 163 -0.89 15.57 8.91
N PRO A 164 0.23 15.69 9.65
CA PRO A 164 1.26 14.64 9.69
C PRO A 164 0.73 13.27 10.12
N LEU A 165 -0.27 13.23 11.01
CA LEU A 165 -0.90 12.01 11.50
C LEU A 165 -1.62 11.21 10.40
N ASP A 166 -1.99 11.83 9.28
CA ASP A 166 -2.59 11.13 8.14
C ASP A 166 -1.61 10.14 7.47
N ASN A 167 -0.31 10.32 7.68
CA ASN A 167 0.73 9.38 7.25
C ASN A 167 1.20 8.46 8.40
N SER A 168 0.37 8.18 9.37
CA SER A 168 0.70 7.36 10.53
C SER A 168 -0.32 6.23 10.75
N ALA A 169 -0.04 5.34 11.70
CA ALA A 169 -1.00 4.32 12.14
C ALA A 169 -2.05 4.87 13.14
N VAL A 170 -1.93 6.12 13.57
CA VAL A 170 -2.86 6.73 14.52
C VAL A 170 -4.23 6.89 13.86
N HIS A 171 -5.26 6.40 14.54
CA HIS A 171 -6.63 6.56 14.07
C HIS A 171 -7.09 8.02 14.22
N PRO A 172 -7.89 8.58 13.29
CA PRO A 172 -8.34 9.98 13.35
C PRO A 172 -9.04 10.38 14.66
N GLU A 173 -9.71 9.45 15.31
CA GLU A 173 -10.33 9.69 16.64
C GLU A 173 -9.30 10.02 17.73
N SER A 174 -8.07 9.55 17.58
CA SER A 174 -7.01 9.78 18.55
C SER A 174 -6.19 11.04 18.25
N TYR A 175 -6.45 11.75 17.15
CA TYR A 175 -5.71 12.98 16.82
C TYR A 175 -5.75 14.03 17.93
N PRO A 176 -6.90 14.33 18.55
CA PRO A 176 -6.96 15.30 19.65
C PRO A 176 -6.09 14.91 20.86
N ILE A 177 -5.88 13.61 21.07
CA ILE A 177 -5.01 13.11 22.16
C ILE A 177 -3.56 13.41 21.81
N VAL A 178 -3.11 13.09 20.59
CA VAL A 178 -1.74 13.33 20.13
C VAL A 178 -1.42 14.83 20.08
N GLU A 179 -2.36 15.65 19.59
CA GLU A 179 -2.23 17.11 19.60
C GLU A 179 -2.07 17.68 21.01
N ARG A 180 -2.83 17.16 21.98
CA ARG A 180 -2.68 17.53 23.40
C ARG A 180 -1.31 17.11 23.95
N MET A 181 -0.86 15.88 23.66
CA MET A 181 0.46 15.40 24.05
C MET A 181 1.57 16.34 23.53
N ALA A 182 1.53 16.69 22.23
CA ALA A 182 2.49 17.61 21.63
C ALA A 182 2.49 18.98 22.36
N LYS A 183 1.30 19.51 22.64
CA LYS A 183 1.14 20.78 23.37
C LYS A 183 1.68 20.70 24.79
N ASP A 184 1.39 19.63 25.52
CA ASP A 184 1.86 19.45 26.91
C ASP A 184 3.38 19.29 26.97
N MET A 185 3.98 18.73 25.93
CA MET A 185 5.43 18.57 25.77
C MET A 185 6.13 19.80 25.14
N GLY A 186 5.36 20.79 24.68
CA GLY A 186 5.89 22.00 24.05
C GLY A 186 6.57 21.77 22.70
N CYS A 187 6.09 20.79 21.93
CA CYS A 187 6.61 20.44 20.61
C CYS A 187 5.49 20.34 19.57
N GLU A 188 5.85 20.24 18.30
CA GLU A 188 4.89 19.97 17.21
C GLU A 188 4.58 18.46 17.09
N VAL A 189 3.43 18.14 16.48
CA VAL A 189 3.05 16.75 16.23
C VAL A 189 4.08 16.03 15.34
N SER A 190 4.66 16.73 14.37
CA SER A 190 5.75 16.25 13.52
C SER A 190 6.99 15.83 14.31
N ASP A 191 7.30 16.55 15.39
CA ASP A 191 8.45 16.25 16.24
C ASP A 191 8.21 14.96 17.05
N LEU A 192 6.99 14.77 17.58
CA LEU A 192 6.61 13.51 18.22
C LEU A 192 6.69 12.30 17.29
N MET A 193 6.42 12.50 16.00
CA MET A 193 6.51 11.42 15.02
C MET A 193 7.94 11.06 14.64
N SER A 194 8.84 12.05 14.58
CA SER A 194 10.20 11.88 14.09
C SER A 194 11.22 11.59 15.21
N ASP A 195 11.03 12.14 16.40
CA ASP A 195 11.97 12.01 17.52
C ASP A 195 11.54 10.91 18.50
N ALA A 196 12.31 9.80 18.51
CA ALA A 196 12.09 8.70 19.43
C ALA A 196 12.27 9.10 20.90
N SER A 197 13.16 10.07 21.20
CA SER A 197 13.45 10.51 22.58
C SER A 197 12.27 11.25 23.22
N LEU A 198 11.45 11.91 22.42
CA LEU A 198 10.23 12.55 22.89
C LEU A 198 9.13 11.53 23.26
N ARG A 199 9.13 10.36 22.60
CA ARG A 199 8.14 9.30 22.85
C ARG A 199 8.44 8.45 24.08
N GLU A 200 9.65 8.52 24.62
CA GLU A 200 10.07 7.80 25.83
C GLU A 200 9.84 8.61 27.13
N LYS A 201 9.44 9.86 27.04
CA LYS A 201 9.08 10.74 28.16
C LYS A 201 7.60 10.63 28.52
#